data_c687fa2eefbef22a71a1c7bef798e3f9
#
_entry.id   c687fa2eefbef22a71a1c7bef798e3f9
#
_cell.length_a   1.000
_cell.length_b   1.000
_cell.length_c   1.000
_cell.angle_alpha   90.00
_cell.angle_beta   90.00
_cell.angle_gamma   90.00
#
_symmetry.space_group_name_H-M   'P 1'
#
loop_
_entity.id
_entity.type
_entity.pdbx_description
1 polymer ?
#
loop_
_entity_poly.entity_id
_entity_poly.type
_entity_poly.pdbx_seq_one_letter_code
_entity_poly.pdbx_strand_id
1 'polypeptide(L)'
;MPKLCKAGIQLREQVDDMYMDRDRKSDGWIGDTRHSARKSDHNPDKNGIVRALDLDADLGAHKEEAYALVEKIRKCAKRGDKRIKYIIFDGRIASPILNWKWRKYKGINPHRHHFHISFTTLGDNDGKWFNLEGDKNEGIKTDGGKLGENIPRDGSSDISSGGLGFRRYCKCGSSISLA
;
A
#
# COMPACT_ATOMS: atom_id res chain seq x y z
N MET A 1 26.29 9.09 -2.10
CA MET A 1 25.69 7.90 -2.73
C MET A 1 24.19 8.11 -2.87
N PRO A 2 23.54 7.68 -3.97
CA PRO A 2 22.09 7.73 -4.11
C PRO A 2 21.38 6.98 -2.99
N LYS A 3 20.20 7.43 -2.61
CA LYS A 3 19.34 6.79 -1.59
C LYS A 3 17.86 6.89 -1.99
N LEU A 4 17.10 5.85 -1.70
CA LEU A 4 15.65 5.87 -1.85
C LEU A 4 15.04 6.82 -0.81
N CYS A 5 14.00 7.56 -1.18
CA CYS A 5 13.24 8.40 -0.24
C CYS A 5 12.63 7.55 0.90
N LYS A 6 12.41 8.16 2.08
CA LYS A 6 11.90 7.43 3.26
C LYS A 6 10.53 6.78 3.02
N ALA A 7 9.65 7.45 2.28
CA ALA A 7 8.36 6.88 1.91
C ALA A 7 8.51 5.60 1.05
N GLY A 8 9.48 5.57 0.12
CA GLY A 8 9.76 4.38 -0.69
C GLY A 8 10.31 3.22 0.14
N ILE A 9 11.21 3.51 1.08
CA ILE A 9 11.72 2.50 2.04
C ILE A 9 10.57 1.93 2.84
N GLN A 10 9.74 2.79 3.44
CA GLN A 10 8.61 2.37 4.27
C GLN A 10 7.58 1.54 3.50
N LEU A 11 7.25 1.94 2.26
CA LEU A 11 6.29 1.18 1.47
C LEU A 11 6.82 -0.22 1.13
N ARG A 12 8.12 -0.32 0.77
CA ARG A 12 8.75 -1.61 0.49
C ARG A 12 8.71 -2.53 1.72
N GLU A 13 9.09 -2.01 2.88
CA GLU A 13 9.05 -2.77 4.14
C GLU A 13 7.63 -3.26 4.46
N GLN A 14 6.60 -2.42 4.29
CA GLN A 14 5.22 -2.85 4.49
C GLN A 14 4.79 -3.97 3.54
N VAL A 15 5.20 -3.90 2.27
CA VAL A 15 4.88 -4.93 1.29
C VAL A 15 5.66 -6.22 1.60
N ASP A 16 6.92 -6.12 2.05
CA ASP A 16 7.71 -7.26 2.48
C ASP A 16 7.09 -7.96 3.72
N ASP A 17 6.57 -7.19 4.67
CA ASP A 17 5.89 -7.72 5.86
C ASP A 17 4.54 -8.39 5.51
N MET A 18 3.83 -7.85 4.53
CA MET A 18 2.54 -8.40 4.08
C MET A 18 2.71 -9.67 3.24
N TYR A 19 3.80 -9.78 2.48
CA TYR A 19 4.06 -10.83 1.51
C TYR A 19 5.50 -11.32 1.65
N MET A 20 5.78 -12.09 2.70
CA MET A 20 7.15 -12.50 3.07
C MET A 20 7.82 -13.40 2.03
N ASP A 21 7.05 -14.18 1.28
CA ASP A 21 7.51 -15.12 0.25
C ASP A 21 7.45 -14.56 -1.18
N ARG A 22 7.20 -13.24 -1.33
CA ARG A 22 7.13 -12.59 -2.65
C ARG A 22 8.46 -12.66 -3.42
N ASP A 23 8.41 -12.70 -4.74
CA ASP A 23 9.59 -12.51 -5.60
C ASP A 23 10.09 -11.05 -5.53
N ARG A 24 11.36 -10.87 -5.76
CA ARG A 24 12.04 -9.57 -5.75
C ARG A 24 12.91 -9.34 -6.99
N LYS A 25 12.79 -10.21 -8.01
CA LYS A 25 13.61 -10.13 -9.23
C LYS A 25 13.39 -8.84 -10.01
N SER A 26 12.17 -8.34 -10.00
CA SER A 26 11.79 -7.10 -10.67
C SER A 26 11.79 -5.89 -9.73
N ASP A 27 12.23 -6.04 -8.48
CA ASP A 27 12.40 -4.92 -7.57
C ASP A 27 13.50 -3.98 -8.05
N GLY A 28 13.26 -2.68 -7.92
CA GLY A 28 14.22 -1.67 -8.29
C GLY A 28 13.85 -0.29 -7.77
N TRP A 29 14.83 0.55 -7.55
CA TRP A 29 14.59 1.94 -7.16
C TRP A 29 15.55 2.92 -7.82
N ILE A 30 16.72 2.47 -8.28
CA ILE A 30 17.70 3.31 -8.97
C ILE A 30 17.70 2.99 -10.47
N GLY A 31 17.73 4.03 -11.29
CA GLY A 31 17.77 3.87 -12.74
C GLY A 31 19.14 3.39 -13.24
N ASP A 32 19.10 2.56 -14.26
CA ASP A 32 20.27 2.16 -15.02
C ASP A 32 20.74 3.28 -15.98
N THR A 33 21.77 3.01 -16.79
CA THR A 33 22.30 3.97 -17.78
C THR A 33 21.26 4.45 -18.79
N ARG A 34 20.22 3.63 -19.09
CA ARG A 34 19.12 4.00 -19.99
C ARG A 34 18.16 5.01 -19.36
N HIS A 35 18.03 5.01 -18.04
CA HIS A 35 17.23 5.97 -17.28
C HIS A 35 17.98 7.30 -17.10
N SER A 36 19.33 7.27 -16.96
CA SER A 36 20.13 8.48 -16.74
C SER A 36 20.03 9.48 -17.90
N ALA A 37 19.81 8.99 -19.14
CA ALA A 37 19.65 9.81 -20.34
C ALA A 37 18.25 10.46 -20.48
N ARG A 38 17.32 10.17 -19.57
CA ARG A 38 15.92 10.63 -19.63
C ARG A 38 15.47 11.20 -18.29
N LYS A 39 14.45 12.04 -18.33
CA LYS A 39 13.76 12.47 -17.09
C LYS A 39 13.04 11.25 -16.50
N SER A 40 13.52 10.76 -15.36
CA SER A 40 12.95 9.61 -14.65
C SER A 40 13.02 9.86 -13.15
N ASP A 41 11.99 9.44 -12.41
CA ASP A 41 11.99 9.52 -10.95
C ASP A 41 12.92 8.45 -10.31
N HIS A 42 13.43 7.49 -11.12
CA HIS A 42 14.53 6.58 -10.74
C HIS A 42 15.90 7.25 -10.75
N ASN A 43 16.03 8.43 -11.33
CA ASN A 43 17.28 9.18 -11.30
C ASN A 43 17.40 9.93 -9.97
N PRO A 44 18.58 9.93 -9.33
CA PRO A 44 18.78 10.73 -8.13
C PRO A 44 18.68 12.22 -8.45
N ASP A 45 18.08 12.98 -7.56
CA ASP A 45 18.11 14.43 -7.63
C ASP A 45 19.49 15.00 -7.20
N LYS A 46 19.63 16.32 -7.16
CA LYS A 46 20.85 17.01 -6.73
C LYS A 46 21.34 16.64 -5.32
N ASN A 47 20.45 16.10 -4.48
CA ASN A 47 20.75 15.66 -3.12
C ASN A 47 20.98 14.13 -3.05
N GLY A 48 20.99 13.44 -4.20
CA GLY A 48 21.11 11.99 -4.28
C GLY A 48 19.83 11.24 -3.91
N ILE A 49 18.67 11.90 -3.83
CA ILE A 49 17.41 11.24 -3.46
C ILE A 49 16.70 10.71 -4.71
N VAL A 50 16.34 9.43 -4.68
CA VAL A 50 15.54 8.74 -5.69
C VAL A 50 14.10 8.62 -5.18
N ARG A 51 13.12 8.99 -6.03
CA ARG A 51 11.70 9.00 -5.68
C ARG A 51 10.89 8.04 -6.54
N ALA A 52 11.45 6.89 -6.84
CA ALA A 52 10.78 5.82 -7.55
C ALA A 52 11.09 4.48 -6.91
N LEU A 53 10.11 3.60 -6.93
CA LEU A 53 10.20 2.23 -6.43
C LEU A 53 9.44 1.32 -7.39
N ASP A 54 10.10 0.29 -7.87
CA ASP A 54 9.49 -0.84 -8.56
C ASP A 54 9.42 -2.01 -7.58
N LEU A 55 8.27 -2.66 -7.50
CA LEU A 55 8.05 -3.86 -6.69
C LEU A 55 7.51 -4.98 -7.58
N ASP A 56 8.07 -6.16 -7.46
CA ASP A 56 7.67 -7.33 -8.23
C ASP A 56 6.17 -7.62 -8.06
N ALA A 57 5.51 -7.99 -9.15
CA ALA A 57 4.09 -8.33 -9.15
C ALA A 57 3.84 -9.79 -8.73
N ASP A 58 4.87 -10.62 -8.63
CA ASP A 58 4.77 -11.96 -8.06
C ASP A 58 4.83 -11.87 -6.53
N LEU A 59 3.67 -11.93 -5.89
CA LEU A 59 3.53 -11.85 -4.44
C LEU A 59 3.63 -13.26 -3.77
N GLY A 60 4.37 -14.19 -4.39
CA GLY A 60 4.57 -15.53 -3.87
C GLY A 60 3.30 -16.36 -3.95
N ALA A 61 2.82 -16.89 -2.82
CA ALA A 61 1.55 -17.63 -2.74
C ALA A 61 0.31 -16.78 -3.10
N HIS A 62 0.48 -15.45 -3.23
CA HIS A 62 -0.59 -14.46 -3.42
C HIS A 62 -0.42 -13.67 -4.73
N LYS A 63 0.03 -14.31 -5.82
CA LYS A 63 0.30 -13.65 -7.11
C LYS A 63 -0.89 -12.85 -7.65
N GLU A 64 -2.10 -13.37 -7.47
CA GLU A 64 -3.36 -12.75 -7.90
C GLU A 64 -3.69 -11.49 -7.11
N GLU A 65 -3.08 -11.30 -5.94
CA GLU A 65 -3.32 -10.13 -5.10
C GLU A 65 -2.58 -8.86 -5.54
N ALA A 66 -1.68 -8.93 -6.53
CA ALA A 66 -0.95 -7.76 -7.01
C ALA A 66 -1.88 -6.59 -7.40
N TYR A 67 -2.99 -6.88 -8.10
CA TYR A 67 -3.98 -5.86 -8.43
C TYR A 67 -4.67 -5.30 -7.19
N ALA A 68 -4.98 -6.13 -6.21
CA ALA A 68 -5.61 -5.71 -4.95
C ALA A 68 -4.65 -4.83 -4.13
N LEU A 69 -3.37 -5.19 -4.04
CA LEU A 69 -2.35 -4.40 -3.37
C LEU A 69 -2.16 -3.04 -4.03
N VAL A 70 -2.00 -3.01 -5.36
CA VAL A 70 -1.85 -1.76 -6.12
C VAL A 70 -3.08 -0.87 -5.96
N GLU A 71 -4.29 -1.47 -5.88
CA GLU A 71 -5.53 -0.73 -5.62
C GLU A 71 -5.58 -0.18 -4.18
N LYS A 72 -5.10 -0.89 -3.18
CA LYS A 72 -4.94 -0.39 -1.80
C LYS A 72 -4.00 0.82 -1.76
N ILE A 73 -2.84 0.76 -2.44
CA ILE A 73 -1.89 1.87 -2.53
C ILE A 73 -2.54 3.09 -3.22
N ARG A 74 -3.25 2.87 -4.34
CA ARG A 74 -3.99 3.93 -5.04
C ARG A 74 -5.06 4.59 -4.17
N LYS A 75 -5.84 3.78 -3.45
CA LYS A 75 -6.86 4.29 -2.52
C LYS A 75 -6.23 5.08 -1.37
N CYS A 76 -5.10 4.64 -0.82
CA CYS A 76 -4.34 5.38 0.17
C CYS A 76 -3.97 6.78 -0.34
N ALA A 77 -3.40 6.86 -1.54
CA ALA A 77 -3.08 8.13 -2.18
C ALA A 77 -4.33 9.00 -2.44
N LYS A 78 -5.44 8.39 -2.89
CA LYS A 78 -6.72 9.08 -3.12
C LYS A 78 -7.32 9.64 -1.83
N ARG A 79 -7.16 8.96 -0.70
CA ARG A 79 -7.61 9.45 0.63
C ARG A 79 -6.76 10.60 1.17
N GLY A 80 -5.69 10.99 0.47
CA GLY A 80 -4.93 12.20 0.80
C GLY A 80 -3.48 11.95 1.20
N ASP A 81 -2.93 10.76 1.03
CA ASP A 81 -1.49 10.55 1.19
C ASP A 81 -0.73 11.22 0.05
N LYS A 82 -0.25 12.42 0.32
CA LYS A 82 0.43 13.26 -0.66
C LYS A 82 1.88 12.85 -0.94
N ARG A 83 2.39 11.81 -0.27
CA ARG A 83 3.73 11.28 -0.53
C ARG A 83 3.79 10.54 -1.86
N ILE A 84 2.67 9.94 -2.31
CA ILE A 84 2.58 9.23 -3.59
C ILE A 84 2.28 10.22 -4.71
N LYS A 85 3.07 10.18 -5.78
CA LYS A 85 2.97 11.06 -6.95
C LYS A 85 2.13 10.44 -8.06
N TYR A 86 2.40 9.20 -8.43
CA TYR A 86 1.63 8.37 -9.35
C TYR A 86 2.00 6.89 -9.21
N ILE A 87 1.16 6.03 -9.76
CA ILE A 87 1.35 4.58 -9.79
C ILE A 87 1.13 4.11 -11.24
N ILE A 88 2.00 3.20 -11.72
CA ILE A 88 1.85 2.54 -13.02
C ILE A 88 1.84 1.03 -12.81
N PHE A 89 0.87 0.34 -13.38
CA PHE A 89 0.80 -1.11 -13.38
C PHE A 89 -0.04 -1.60 -14.57
N ASP A 90 0.43 -2.65 -15.23
CA ASP A 90 -0.24 -3.35 -16.32
C ASP A 90 -0.86 -2.40 -17.37
N GLY A 91 -0.03 -1.52 -17.92
CA GLY A 91 -0.44 -0.57 -18.96
C GLY A 91 -1.39 0.53 -18.50
N ARG A 92 -1.58 0.72 -17.20
CA ARG A 92 -2.44 1.75 -16.62
C ARG A 92 -1.66 2.65 -15.67
N ILE A 93 -2.06 3.91 -15.57
CA ILE A 93 -1.50 4.89 -14.66
C ILE A 93 -2.62 5.56 -13.86
N ALA A 94 -2.40 5.77 -12.56
CA ALA A 94 -3.23 6.58 -11.69
C ALA A 94 -2.41 7.70 -11.06
N SER A 95 -2.99 8.90 -10.96
CA SER A 95 -2.35 10.08 -10.40
C SER A 95 -3.40 11.11 -9.98
N PRO A 96 -3.04 12.18 -9.27
CA PRO A 96 -3.96 13.25 -8.88
C PRO A 96 -4.70 13.92 -10.05
N ILE A 97 -4.12 13.95 -11.26
CA ILE A 97 -4.67 14.65 -12.45
C ILE A 97 -6.12 14.30 -12.72
N LEU A 98 -6.52 13.03 -12.59
CA LEU A 98 -7.89 12.56 -12.75
C LEU A 98 -8.43 11.98 -11.45
N ASN A 99 -8.12 12.60 -10.32
CA ASN A 99 -8.55 12.16 -9.00
C ASN A 99 -8.29 10.65 -8.79
N TRP A 100 -7.11 10.20 -9.12
CA TRP A 100 -6.66 8.82 -8.99
C TRP A 100 -7.47 7.79 -9.81
N LYS A 101 -8.24 8.21 -10.82
CA LYS A 101 -8.85 7.28 -11.76
C LYS A 101 -7.78 6.63 -12.64
N TRP A 102 -7.88 5.33 -12.84
CA TRP A 102 -7.04 4.61 -13.78
C TRP A 102 -7.27 5.09 -15.22
N ARG A 103 -6.19 5.26 -15.95
CA ARG A 103 -6.20 5.60 -17.38
C ARG A 103 -5.11 4.83 -18.12
N LYS A 104 -5.23 4.69 -19.42
CA LYS A 104 -4.21 4.04 -20.24
C LYS A 104 -2.86 4.74 -20.08
N TYR A 105 -1.83 3.96 -19.78
CA TYR A 105 -0.45 4.42 -19.77
C TYR A 105 0.07 4.44 -21.22
N LYS A 106 0.72 5.54 -21.63
CA LYS A 106 1.24 5.75 -22.99
C LYS A 106 2.77 5.66 -23.06
N GLY A 107 3.42 5.27 -21.97
CA GLY A 107 4.87 5.09 -21.94
C GLY A 107 5.32 3.77 -22.56
N ILE A 108 6.62 3.62 -22.74
CA ILE A 108 7.25 2.49 -23.44
C ILE A 108 7.07 1.18 -22.64
N ASN A 109 7.31 1.22 -21.33
CA ASN A 109 7.22 0.03 -20.47
C ASN A 109 5.83 -0.06 -19.82
N PRO A 110 5.01 -1.08 -20.12
CA PRO A 110 3.67 -1.22 -19.55
C PRO A 110 3.67 -1.68 -18.08
N HIS A 111 4.81 -2.01 -17.48
CA HIS A 111 4.96 -2.44 -16.08
C HIS A 111 4.06 -3.65 -15.75
N ARG A 112 4.24 -4.78 -16.45
CA ARG A 112 3.45 -6.00 -16.25
C ARG A 112 4.01 -6.94 -15.21
N HIS A 113 5.34 -6.91 -15.01
CA HIS A 113 6.06 -7.78 -14.09
C HIS A 113 6.36 -7.14 -12.73
N HIS A 114 6.15 -5.84 -12.63
CA HIS A 114 6.29 -5.06 -11.41
C HIS A 114 5.31 -3.89 -11.46
N PHE A 115 4.96 -3.37 -10.32
CA PHE A 115 4.24 -2.10 -10.22
C PHE A 115 5.20 -0.99 -9.81
N HIS A 116 5.09 0.13 -10.52
CA HIS A 116 5.91 1.31 -10.33
C HIS A 116 5.19 2.33 -9.49
N ILE A 117 5.84 2.83 -8.45
CA ILE A 117 5.35 3.90 -7.59
C ILE A 117 6.35 5.05 -7.62
N SER A 118 5.88 6.26 -7.98
CA SER A 118 6.66 7.49 -7.81
C SER A 118 6.20 8.25 -6.59
N PHE A 119 7.14 8.91 -5.93
CA PHE A 119 6.91 9.70 -4.73
C PHE A 119 7.10 11.19 -5.00
N THR A 120 6.46 12.01 -4.18
CA THR A 120 6.69 13.46 -4.12
C THR A 120 7.86 13.76 -3.18
N THR A 121 8.32 15.01 -3.18
CA THR A 121 9.34 15.48 -2.22
C THR A 121 8.90 15.40 -0.76
N LEU A 122 7.59 15.32 -0.49
CA LEU A 122 7.08 15.09 0.87
C LEU A 122 7.51 13.72 1.42
N GLY A 123 7.71 12.73 0.54
CA GLY A 123 8.18 11.40 0.92
C GLY A 123 9.67 11.32 1.26
N ASP A 124 10.46 12.37 1.02
CA ASP A 124 11.92 12.31 1.25
C ASP A 124 12.26 12.07 2.73
N ASN A 125 11.51 12.71 3.62
CA ASN A 125 11.73 12.66 5.06
C ASN A 125 10.56 12.05 5.85
N ASP A 126 9.46 11.70 5.19
CA ASP A 126 8.28 11.11 5.81
C ASP A 126 8.22 9.61 5.52
N GLY A 127 8.73 8.82 6.48
CA GLY A 127 8.66 7.35 6.50
C GLY A 127 7.53 6.82 7.39
N LYS A 128 6.44 7.57 7.56
CA LYS A 128 5.28 7.07 8.30
C LYS A 128 4.62 5.90 7.58
N TRP A 129 3.97 5.04 8.35
CA TRP A 129 3.19 3.92 7.85
C TRP A 129 2.13 4.37 6.82
N PHE A 130 1.97 3.62 5.74
CA PHE A 130 0.89 3.85 4.78
C PHE A 130 -0.38 3.16 5.27
N ASN A 131 -1.51 3.88 5.33
CA ASN A 131 -2.81 3.27 5.63
C ASN A 131 -3.36 2.55 4.40
N LEU A 132 -2.88 1.32 4.15
CA LEU A 132 -3.29 0.52 3.00
C LEU A 132 -4.66 -0.14 3.19
N GLU A 133 -5.06 -0.39 4.44
CA GLU A 133 -6.34 -1.04 4.74
C GLU A 133 -7.53 -0.07 4.67
N GLY A 134 -7.29 1.25 4.79
CA GLY A 134 -8.34 2.25 4.92
C GLY A 134 -8.93 2.30 6.34
N ASP A 135 -9.75 3.30 6.60
CA ASP A 135 -10.53 3.37 7.83
C ASP A 135 -11.61 2.28 7.77
N LYS A 136 -11.67 1.42 8.78
CA LYS A 136 -12.64 0.31 8.89
C LYS A 136 -14.11 0.79 8.95
N ASN A 137 -14.35 2.11 8.82
CA ASN A 137 -15.65 2.76 8.91
C ASN A 137 -16.25 3.18 7.55
N GLU A 138 -15.71 2.79 6.40
CA GLU A 138 -16.40 2.99 5.11
C GLU A 138 -17.34 1.82 4.78
N GLY A 139 -18.31 1.55 5.64
CA GLY A 139 -19.27 0.50 5.35
C GLY A 139 -20.40 0.43 6.37
N ILE A 140 -21.30 1.39 6.36
CA ILE A 140 -22.76 1.20 6.45
C ILE A 140 -23.36 2.59 6.22
N LYS A 141 -23.65 2.94 4.98
CA LYS A 141 -24.72 3.87 4.68
C LYS A 141 -26.01 3.08 4.89
N THR A 142 -26.55 3.11 6.09
CA THR A 142 -27.94 2.72 6.32
C THR A 142 -28.80 3.80 5.69
N ASP A 143 -29.42 3.49 4.56
CA ASP A 143 -30.56 4.25 4.08
C ASP A 143 -31.60 4.30 5.20
N GLY A 144 -31.91 5.53 5.64
CA GLY A 144 -32.92 5.80 6.64
C GLY A 144 -34.29 5.44 6.14
N GLY A 145 -34.69 4.18 6.25
CA GLY A 145 -36.07 3.74 6.18
C GLY A 145 -36.69 3.87 7.54
N LYS A 146 -37.57 4.88 7.72
CA LYS A 146 -38.50 4.95 8.83
C LYS A 146 -39.39 3.70 8.83
N LEU A 147 -39.34 2.89 9.88
CA LEU A 147 -40.38 1.95 10.20
C LEU A 147 -40.76 2.12 11.67
N GLY A 148 -42.05 2.27 11.82
CA GLY A 148 -42.75 2.63 13.03
C GLY A 148 -42.68 1.59 14.15
N GLU A 149 -43.02 2.10 15.31
CA GLU A 149 -43.17 1.43 16.56
C GLU A 149 -44.05 0.19 16.46
N ASN A 150 -43.63 -0.90 17.11
CA ASN A 150 -44.47 -1.65 18.03
C ASN A 150 -43.62 -2.70 18.77
N ILE A 151 -43.56 -2.52 20.08
CA ILE A 151 -43.02 -3.47 21.05
C ILE A 151 -44.18 -4.38 21.48
N PRO A 152 -43.98 -5.67 21.72
CA PRO A 152 -44.24 -6.21 23.03
C PRO A 152 -43.02 -6.92 23.65
N ARG A 153 -42.85 -6.65 24.96
CA ARG A 153 -41.98 -7.38 25.86
C ARG A 153 -42.64 -8.68 26.28
N ASP A 154 -41.84 -9.74 26.32
CA ASP A 154 -41.85 -10.85 27.28
C ASP A 154 -40.73 -11.77 26.92
N GLY A 155 -39.86 -12.03 27.80
CA GLY A 155 -39.85 -12.98 28.89
C GLY A 155 -38.74 -13.98 28.73
N SER A 156 -37.69 -13.81 29.52
CA SER A 156 -36.83 -14.81 30.16
C SER A 156 -36.15 -15.95 29.39
N SER A 157 -34.91 -16.06 29.75
CA SER A 157 -34.11 -17.23 30.18
C SER A 157 -33.00 -17.78 29.25
N ASP A 158 -31.80 -17.57 29.75
CA ASP A 158 -30.72 -18.53 30.04
C ASP A 158 -29.85 -19.20 28.94
N ILE A 159 -28.59 -18.87 29.09
CA ILE A 159 -27.35 -19.73 29.12
C ILE A 159 -26.89 -20.41 27.83
N SER A 160 -25.73 -20.07 27.28
CA SER A 160 -24.45 -20.70 27.58
C SER A 160 -23.33 -20.23 26.64
N SER A 161 -22.22 -20.03 27.25
CA SER A 161 -20.84 -19.85 26.83
C SER A 161 -20.37 -20.62 25.59
N GLY A 162 -19.68 -19.92 24.69
CA GLY A 162 -18.84 -20.51 23.68
C GLY A 162 -17.79 -19.51 23.24
N GLY A 163 -16.66 -19.41 23.94
CA GLY A 163 -15.57 -18.53 23.61
C GLY A 163 -14.79 -19.03 22.40
N LEU A 164 -14.58 -18.18 21.43
CA LEU A 164 -13.56 -18.33 20.41
C LEU A 164 -12.52 -17.22 20.59
N GLY A 165 -11.33 -17.65 21.04
CA GLY A 165 -10.24 -16.78 21.41
C GLY A 165 -9.60 -16.10 20.21
N PHE A 166 -9.59 -14.78 20.23
CA PHE A 166 -8.71 -13.97 19.42
C PHE A 166 -7.29 -14.06 19.97
N ARG A 167 -6.39 -14.69 19.23
CA ARG A 167 -4.95 -14.62 19.53
C ARG A 167 -4.44 -13.22 19.19
N ARG A 168 -4.14 -12.44 20.20
CA ARG A 168 -3.31 -11.25 20.09
C ARG A 168 -1.86 -11.70 19.92
N TYR A 169 -1.23 -11.32 18.82
CA TYR A 169 0.21 -11.40 18.69
C TYR A 169 0.86 -10.33 19.57
N CYS A 170 1.45 -10.75 20.70
CA CYS A 170 2.31 -9.92 21.50
C CYS A 170 3.71 -9.91 20.89
N LYS A 171 4.27 -8.71 20.71
CA LYS A 171 5.69 -8.47 20.49
C LYS A 171 6.52 -9.10 21.63
N CYS A 172 7.28 -10.14 21.33
CA CYS A 172 8.32 -10.61 22.24
C CYS A 172 9.58 -9.77 22.04
N GLY A 173 9.88 -8.91 23.00
CA GLY A 173 11.20 -8.33 23.19
C GLY A 173 12.15 -9.39 23.75
N SER A 174 13.21 -9.71 23.04
CA SER A 174 14.28 -10.58 23.53
C SER A 174 15.25 -9.75 24.38
N SER A 175 15.21 -9.94 25.69
CA SER A 175 16.28 -9.54 26.59
C SER A 175 17.40 -10.57 26.50
N ILE A 176 18.58 -10.15 26.07
CA ILE A 176 19.80 -10.94 26.18
C ILE A 176 20.38 -10.68 27.58
N SER A 177 20.43 -11.71 28.41
CA SER A 177 21.16 -11.71 29.65
C SER A 177 22.53 -12.35 29.38
N LEU A 178 23.57 -11.59 29.71
CA LEU A 178 24.94 -12.07 29.77
C LEU A 178 25.17 -12.77 31.10
N ALA A 179 25.65 -13.95 31.03
CA ALA A 179 26.44 -14.58 32.07
C ALA A 179 27.55 -15.42 31.38
#